data_9750f73b33ee0ef599c81f5a015a08a7
#
_entry.id   9750f73b33ee0ef599c81f5a015a08a7
#
_cell.length_a   1.000
_cell.length_b   1.000
_cell.length_c   1.000
_cell.angle_alpha   90.00
_cell.angle_beta   90.00
_cell.angle_gamma   90.00
#
_symmetry.space_group_name_H-M   'P 1'
#
loop_
_entity.id
_entity.type
_entity.pdbx_description
1 polymer ?
#
loop_
_entity_poly.entity_id
_entity_poly.type
_entity_poly.pdbx_seq_one_letter_code
_entity_poly.pdbx_strand_id
1 'polypeptide(L)'
;MLFVKHAPDTLTYTMQTIQRQWTADEIPVLQAALSVPQCTGDRPGRTARRLSRYYRQCTEAFLRYCGRELYPRALAEFEGARRAGAPLPCARAALECTVACNERGVFSTYLDCTEWAGTKDALTLRRADTWDLRTGAPISAGECFPRGVSVRRACLQAARAQCAGKGGAAGRCAGHLPARLRRHLNLRSFYLTPEGFCFFYQPYAISLSGTLCPTFTIPFSEGKNGPFWPLSAT
;
A
#
# COMPACT_ATOMS: atom_id res chain seq x y z
N MET A 1 26.09 8.21 -33.87
CA MET A 1 25.76 9.06 -32.71
C MET A 1 24.69 8.31 -31.90
N LEU A 2 25.10 7.58 -30.88
CA LEU A 2 24.16 6.83 -30.00
C LEU A 2 23.50 7.85 -29.06
N PHE A 3 22.22 8.12 -29.26
CA PHE A 3 21.41 8.86 -28.31
C PHE A 3 21.27 8.00 -27.05
N VAL A 4 22.05 8.29 -26.03
CA VAL A 4 21.79 7.79 -24.68
C VAL A 4 20.47 8.43 -24.23
N LYS A 5 19.37 7.70 -24.36
CA LYS A 5 18.10 8.09 -23.76
C LYS A 5 18.29 8.11 -22.25
N HIS A 6 18.46 9.28 -21.66
CA HIS A 6 18.38 9.42 -20.23
C HIS A 6 16.99 8.93 -19.78
N ALA A 7 16.98 7.93 -18.92
CA ALA A 7 15.75 7.51 -18.28
C ALA A 7 15.23 8.68 -17.41
N PRO A 8 13.93 8.88 -17.32
CA PRO A 8 13.39 9.98 -16.55
C PRO A 8 13.69 9.75 -15.06
N ASP A 9 14.22 10.76 -14.38
CA ASP A 9 14.44 10.74 -12.94
C ASP A 9 13.13 10.71 -12.14
N THR A 10 12.06 11.19 -12.75
CA THR A 10 10.71 11.26 -12.19
C THR A 10 9.66 10.80 -13.20
N LEU A 11 8.54 10.35 -12.71
CA LEU A 11 7.37 9.99 -13.50
C LEU A 11 6.33 11.11 -13.45
N THR A 12 5.89 11.61 -14.61
CA THR A 12 4.76 12.54 -14.66
C THR A 12 3.46 11.74 -14.55
N TYR A 13 2.62 12.10 -13.59
CA TYR A 13 1.34 11.44 -13.34
C TYR A 13 0.29 12.43 -12.81
N THR A 14 -0.96 12.03 -12.93
CA THR A 14 -2.11 12.67 -12.25
C THR A 14 -2.84 11.61 -11.44
N MET A 15 -3.50 12.02 -10.37
CA MET A 15 -4.36 11.10 -9.62
C MET A 15 -5.73 11.04 -10.29
N GLN A 16 -6.10 9.85 -10.76
CA GLN A 16 -7.42 9.60 -11.32
C GLN A 16 -8.36 9.16 -10.21
N THR A 17 -9.46 9.91 -10.02
CA THR A 17 -10.52 9.56 -9.07
C THR A 17 -11.67 8.90 -9.82
N ILE A 18 -12.12 7.76 -9.28
CA ILE A 18 -13.24 6.99 -9.80
C ILE A 18 -14.23 6.75 -8.65
N GLN A 19 -15.50 6.97 -8.92
CA GLN A 19 -16.57 6.62 -8.00
C GLN A 19 -17.50 5.61 -8.66
N ARG A 20 -17.95 4.62 -7.90
CA ARG A 20 -18.89 3.59 -8.32
C ARG A 20 -19.91 3.36 -7.21
N GLN A 21 -21.13 3.07 -7.64
CA GLN A 21 -22.26 2.79 -6.76
C GLN A 21 -23.00 1.56 -7.25
N TRP A 22 -23.40 0.71 -6.34
CA TRP A 22 -24.29 -0.42 -6.56
C TRP A 22 -25.57 -0.18 -5.77
N THR A 23 -26.71 -0.37 -6.40
CA THR A 23 -28.02 -0.06 -5.86
C THR A 23 -28.92 -1.30 -5.81
N ALA A 24 -29.91 -1.28 -4.92
CA ALA A 24 -31.07 -2.15 -4.93
C ALA A 24 -32.32 -1.25 -4.87
N ASP A 25 -33.27 -1.43 -5.80
CA ASP A 25 -34.44 -0.59 -5.93
C ASP A 25 -34.09 0.93 -5.92
N GLU A 26 -33.06 1.33 -6.68
CA GLU A 26 -32.52 2.68 -6.77
C GLU A 26 -31.85 3.24 -5.48
N ILE A 27 -31.87 2.48 -4.39
CA ILE A 27 -31.25 2.88 -3.13
C ILE A 27 -29.80 2.40 -3.10
N PRO A 28 -28.84 3.27 -2.71
CA PRO A 28 -27.44 2.88 -2.58
C PRO A 28 -27.23 1.80 -1.52
N VAL A 29 -26.58 0.70 -1.91
CA VAL A 29 -26.22 -0.42 -1.03
C VAL A 29 -24.73 -0.47 -0.77
N LEU A 30 -23.93 -0.17 -1.81
CA LEU A 30 -22.47 -0.09 -1.72
C LEU A 30 -21.96 1.09 -2.53
N GLN A 31 -21.04 1.84 -1.96
CA GLN A 31 -20.29 2.91 -2.63
C GLN A 31 -18.81 2.61 -2.60
N ALA A 32 -18.13 2.77 -3.74
CA ALA A 32 -16.68 2.63 -3.84
C ALA A 32 -16.05 3.91 -4.40
N ALA A 33 -14.97 4.37 -3.74
CA ALA A 33 -14.15 5.49 -4.18
C ALA A 33 -12.72 5.01 -4.43
N LEU A 34 -12.14 5.38 -5.57
CA LEU A 34 -10.79 5.01 -5.92
C LEU A 34 -9.97 6.24 -6.30
N SER A 35 -8.70 6.25 -5.89
CA SER A 35 -7.72 7.26 -6.30
C SER A 35 -6.41 6.56 -6.64
N VAL A 36 -6.05 6.54 -7.91
CA VAL A 36 -4.86 5.83 -8.42
C VAL A 36 -4.08 6.68 -9.41
N PRO A 37 -2.74 6.54 -9.50
CA PRO A 37 -1.95 7.31 -10.45
C PRO A 37 -2.17 6.85 -11.88
N GLN A 38 -2.40 7.81 -12.75
CA GLN A 38 -2.37 7.67 -14.20
C GLN A 38 -1.16 8.43 -14.72
N CYS A 39 -0.23 7.71 -15.35
CA CYS A 39 0.94 8.35 -15.95
C CYS A 39 0.52 9.18 -17.16
N THR A 40 0.94 10.42 -17.18
CA THR A 40 0.61 11.42 -18.18
C THR A 40 1.87 11.83 -18.97
N GLY A 41 1.68 12.58 -20.04
CA GLY A 41 2.73 13.12 -20.89
C GLY A 41 2.40 12.92 -22.37
N ASP A 42 2.84 13.83 -23.24
CA ASP A 42 2.51 13.83 -24.68
C ASP A 42 2.96 12.56 -25.41
N ARG A 43 4.01 11.92 -24.91
CA ARG A 43 4.53 10.63 -25.44
C ARG A 43 5.00 9.75 -24.29
N PRO A 44 4.10 9.07 -23.56
CA PRO A 44 4.49 8.25 -22.43
C PRO A 44 5.45 7.15 -22.88
N GLY A 45 6.58 7.04 -22.19
CA GLY A 45 7.58 6.01 -22.42
C GLY A 45 7.04 4.60 -22.11
N ARG A 46 7.83 3.56 -22.42
CA ARG A 46 7.46 2.16 -22.16
C ARG A 46 7.12 1.91 -20.68
N THR A 47 7.92 2.48 -19.78
CA THR A 47 7.72 2.37 -18.34
C THR A 47 6.42 3.03 -17.88
N ALA A 48 6.15 4.28 -18.31
CA ALA A 48 4.92 4.98 -17.97
C ALA A 48 3.66 4.20 -18.41
N ARG A 49 3.67 3.64 -19.65
CA ARG A 49 2.58 2.78 -20.13
C ARG A 49 2.41 1.50 -19.32
N ARG A 50 3.54 0.89 -18.88
CA ARG A 50 3.51 -0.30 -18.02
C ARG A 50 2.88 0.01 -16.66
N LEU A 51 3.28 1.11 -16.02
CA LEU A 51 2.73 1.54 -14.73
C LEU A 51 1.25 1.91 -14.85
N SER A 52 0.85 2.69 -15.87
CA SER A 52 -0.56 3.00 -16.10
C SER A 52 -1.42 1.75 -16.28
N ARG A 53 -0.92 0.76 -17.02
CA ARG A 53 -1.62 -0.53 -17.17
C ARG A 53 -1.75 -1.25 -15.85
N TYR A 54 -0.68 -1.26 -15.06
CA TYR A 54 -0.67 -1.89 -13.75
C TYR A 54 -1.71 -1.28 -12.80
N TYR A 55 -1.73 0.05 -12.62
CA TYR A 55 -2.70 0.71 -11.75
C TYR A 55 -4.14 0.57 -12.26
N ARG A 56 -4.34 0.58 -13.57
CA ARG A 56 -5.65 0.24 -14.15
C ARG A 56 -6.09 -1.19 -13.80
N GLN A 57 -5.20 -2.18 -13.86
CA GLN A 57 -5.50 -3.54 -13.44
C GLN A 57 -5.84 -3.63 -11.94
N CYS A 58 -5.17 -2.84 -11.08
CA CYS A 58 -5.51 -2.73 -9.66
C CYS A 58 -6.93 -2.18 -9.48
N THR A 59 -7.28 -1.10 -10.21
CA THR A 59 -8.63 -0.50 -10.24
C THR A 59 -9.68 -1.53 -10.65
N GLU A 60 -9.48 -2.21 -11.78
CA GLU A 60 -10.40 -3.22 -12.29
C GLU A 60 -10.57 -4.40 -11.33
N ALA A 61 -9.47 -4.86 -10.71
CA ALA A 61 -9.52 -5.94 -9.72
C ALA A 61 -10.31 -5.54 -8.48
N PHE A 62 -10.10 -4.33 -7.98
CA PHE A 62 -10.85 -3.80 -6.83
C PHE A 62 -12.34 -3.63 -7.13
N LEU A 63 -12.70 -3.08 -8.29
CA LEU A 63 -14.11 -2.96 -8.69
C LEU A 63 -14.80 -4.32 -8.87
N ARG A 64 -14.08 -5.31 -9.41
CA ARG A 64 -14.60 -6.69 -9.46
C ARG A 64 -14.81 -7.28 -8.06
N TYR A 65 -13.89 -7.05 -7.14
CA TYR A 65 -14.03 -7.45 -5.75
C TYR A 65 -15.24 -6.79 -5.09
N CYS A 66 -15.42 -5.48 -5.26
CA CYS A 66 -16.60 -4.76 -4.78
C CYS A 66 -17.90 -5.39 -5.30
N GLY A 67 -17.98 -5.67 -6.60
CA GLY A 67 -19.19 -6.22 -7.20
C GLY A 67 -19.47 -7.69 -6.86
N ARG A 68 -18.42 -8.51 -6.72
CA ARG A 68 -18.58 -9.97 -6.53
C ARG A 68 -18.62 -10.40 -5.07
N GLU A 69 -17.91 -9.67 -4.21
CA GLU A 69 -17.75 -10.06 -2.81
C GLU A 69 -18.45 -9.10 -1.84
N LEU A 70 -18.22 -7.78 -1.99
CA LEU A 70 -18.75 -6.81 -1.04
C LEU A 70 -20.24 -6.52 -1.27
N TYR A 71 -20.66 -6.35 -2.52
CA TYR A 71 -22.06 -6.03 -2.83
C TYR A 71 -23.04 -7.11 -2.36
N PRO A 72 -22.83 -8.43 -2.59
CA PRO A 72 -23.75 -9.43 -2.07
C PRO A 72 -23.86 -9.44 -0.55
N ARG A 73 -22.75 -9.17 0.18
CA ARG A 73 -22.78 -9.06 1.64
C ARG A 73 -23.56 -7.83 2.10
N ALA A 74 -23.28 -6.68 1.48
CA ALA A 74 -23.98 -5.44 1.78
C ALA A 74 -25.48 -5.54 1.45
N LEU A 75 -25.84 -6.21 0.35
CA LEU A 75 -27.23 -6.45 -0.03
C LEU A 75 -27.97 -7.32 1.01
N ALA A 76 -27.32 -8.37 1.52
CA ALA A 76 -27.92 -9.22 2.55
C ALA A 76 -28.19 -8.43 3.85
N GLU A 77 -27.24 -7.56 4.27
CA GLU A 77 -27.44 -6.67 5.41
C GLU A 77 -28.55 -5.64 5.16
N PHE A 78 -28.60 -5.06 3.97
CA PHE A 78 -29.62 -4.11 3.54
C PHE A 78 -31.02 -4.74 3.56
N GLU A 79 -31.19 -5.92 2.99
CA GLU A 79 -32.48 -6.65 2.99
C GLU A 79 -32.90 -7.07 4.40
N GLY A 80 -31.94 -7.44 5.23
CA GLY A 80 -32.17 -7.74 6.66
C GLY A 80 -32.72 -6.53 7.41
N ALA A 81 -32.09 -5.37 7.24
CA ALA A 81 -32.54 -4.11 7.84
C ALA A 81 -33.92 -3.70 7.32
N ARG A 82 -34.17 -3.83 6.02
CA ARG A 82 -35.46 -3.53 5.38
C ARG A 82 -36.60 -4.37 5.98
N ARG A 83 -36.36 -5.67 6.13
CA ARG A 83 -37.35 -6.58 6.75
C ARG A 83 -37.62 -6.25 8.23
N ALA A 84 -36.61 -5.76 8.93
CA ALA A 84 -36.70 -5.36 10.33
C ALA A 84 -37.26 -3.94 10.53
N GLY A 85 -37.53 -3.17 9.48
CA GLY A 85 -37.92 -1.76 9.56
C GLY A 85 -36.82 -0.87 10.16
N ALA A 86 -35.56 -1.30 10.08
CA ALA A 86 -34.41 -0.57 10.58
C ALA A 86 -33.83 0.38 9.52
N PRO A 87 -32.99 1.38 9.93
CA PRO A 87 -32.30 2.24 8.97
C PRO A 87 -31.48 1.42 7.98
N LEU A 88 -31.62 1.75 6.69
CA LEU A 88 -30.97 1.00 5.61
C LEU A 88 -29.46 1.31 5.58
N PRO A 89 -28.58 0.31 5.73
CA PRO A 89 -27.14 0.52 5.69
C PRO A 89 -26.66 0.71 4.24
N CYS A 90 -25.65 1.55 4.06
CA CYS A 90 -24.89 1.65 2.83
C CYS A 90 -23.41 1.36 3.15
N ALA A 91 -22.91 0.26 2.66
CA ALA A 91 -21.50 -0.12 2.82
C ALA A 91 -20.60 0.80 1.98
N ARG A 92 -19.36 0.98 2.40
CA ARG A 92 -18.37 1.78 1.68
C ARG A 92 -17.08 1.03 1.51
N ALA A 93 -16.39 1.27 0.40
CA ALA A 93 -15.06 0.76 0.14
C ALA A 93 -14.20 1.83 -0.54
N ALA A 94 -12.91 1.84 -0.27
CA ALA A 94 -11.98 2.74 -0.95
C ALA A 94 -10.71 2.02 -1.37
N LEU A 95 -10.15 2.45 -2.50
CA LEU A 95 -8.79 2.09 -2.93
C LEU A 95 -8.01 3.39 -3.13
N GLU A 96 -7.09 3.68 -2.22
CA GLU A 96 -6.29 4.89 -2.23
C GLU A 96 -4.84 4.58 -2.48
N CYS A 97 -4.26 5.15 -3.53
CA CYS A 97 -2.84 5.06 -3.81
C CYS A 97 -2.12 6.32 -3.35
N THR A 98 -1.13 6.16 -2.50
CA THR A 98 -0.20 7.22 -2.12
C THR A 98 1.12 7.03 -2.85
N VAL A 99 1.59 8.09 -3.50
CA VAL A 99 2.95 8.14 -4.06
C VAL A 99 3.89 8.59 -2.94
N ALA A 100 4.66 7.64 -2.42
CA ALA A 100 5.58 7.86 -1.30
C ALA A 100 6.94 8.41 -1.77
N CYS A 101 7.33 8.08 -3.00
CA CYS A 101 8.56 8.57 -3.62
C CYS A 101 8.42 8.63 -5.14
N ASN A 102 8.93 9.68 -5.75
CA ASN A 102 9.02 9.85 -7.20
C ASN A 102 10.25 10.70 -7.56
N GLU A 103 11.42 10.14 -7.36
CA GLU A 103 12.69 10.84 -7.60
C GLU A 103 13.84 9.88 -7.91
N ARG A 104 14.91 10.40 -8.49
CA ARG A 104 16.16 9.66 -8.74
C ARG A 104 15.94 8.30 -9.40
N GLY A 105 15.00 8.23 -10.36
CA GLY A 105 14.68 7.02 -11.11
C GLY A 105 13.81 5.99 -10.36
N VAL A 106 13.33 6.31 -9.17
CA VAL A 106 12.44 5.44 -8.36
C VAL A 106 11.04 6.01 -8.32
N PHE A 107 10.05 5.15 -8.52
CA PHE A 107 8.65 5.43 -8.25
C PHE A 107 8.13 4.42 -7.24
N SER A 108 7.82 4.87 -6.04
CA SER A 108 7.37 4.01 -4.92
C SER A 108 6.02 4.46 -4.39
N THR A 109 5.12 3.51 -4.24
CA THR A 109 3.74 3.75 -3.84
C THR A 109 3.28 2.73 -2.81
N TYR A 110 2.22 3.09 -2.08
CA TYR A 110 1.39 2.10 -1.41
C TYR A 110 -0.09 2.33 -1.73
N LEU A 111 -0.84 1.23 -1.73
CA LEU A 111 -2.28 1.21 -1.97
C LEU A 111 -2.96 0.72 -0.70
N ASP A 112 -3.84 1.54 -0.16
CA ASP A 112 -4.72 1.19 0.95
C ASP A 112 -6.10 0.80 0.41
N CYS A 113 -6.50 -0.43 0.70
CA CYS A 113 -7.83 -0.94 0.44
C CYS A 113 -8.59 -0.93 1.76
N THR A 114 -9.58 -0.05 1.87
CA THR A 114 -10.36 0.15 3.10
C THR A 114 -11.82 -0.25 2.87
N GLU A 115 -12.37 -1.01 3.81
CA GLU A 115 -13.76 -1.45 3.82
C GLU A 115 -14.45 -0.97 5.09
N TRP A 116 -15.66 -0.43 4.95
CA TRP A 116 -16.55 -0.05 6.04
C TRP A 116 -17.82 -0.87 5.94
N ALA A 117 -18.01 -1.80 6.85
CA ALA A 117 -19.21 -2.62 6.96
C ALA A 117 -20.09 -2.10 8.11
N GLY A 118 -21.15 -1.38 7.77
CA GLY A 118 -22.11 -0.84 8.74
C GLY A 118 -21.47 0.05 9.80
N THR A 119 -21.71 -0.25 11.08
CA THR A 119 -21.17 0.48 12.24
C THR A 119 -19.82 -0.02 12.73
N LYS A 120 -19.21 -1.02 12.06
CA LYS A 120 -17.93 -1.60 12.44
C LYS A 120 -16.77 -0.68 12.07
N ASP A 121 -15.67 -0.83 12.79
CA ASP A 121 -14.42 -0.15 12.46
C ASP A 121 -13.96 -0.50 11.03
N ALA A 122 -13.42 0.49 10.34
CA ALA A 122 -12.86 0.28 9.02
C ALA A 122 -11.69 -0.70 9.06
N LEU A 123 -11.64 -1.65 8.13
CA LEU A 123 -10.49 -2.53 7.92
C LEU A 123 -9.70 -2.01 6.72
N THR A 124 -8.43 -1.67 6.94
CA THR A 124 -7.52 -1.24 5.87
C THR A 124 -6.43 -2.27 5.64
N LEU A 125 -6.35 -2.81 4.43
CA LEU A 125 -5.24 -3.64 3.98
C LEU A 125 -4.31 -2.84 3.08
N ARG A 126 -3.00 -2.87 3.34
CA ARG A 126 -1.99 -2.15 2.56
C ARG A 126 -1.20 -3.08 1.67
N ARG A 127 -0.96 -2.63 0.45
CA ARG A 127 0.01 -3.19 -0.48
C ARG A 127 0.96 -2.08 -0.92
N ALA A 128 2.20 -2.42 -1.25
CA ALA A 128 3.17 -1.45 -1.76
C ALA A 128 3.93 -2.01 -2.95
N ASP A 129 4.36 -1.11 -3.82
CA ASP A 129 5.13 -1.42 -5.02
C ASP A 129 6.19 -0.33 -5.24
N THR A 130 7.41 -0.76 -5.53
CA THR A 130 8.55 0.12 -5.82
C THR A 130 9.11 -0.24 -7.19
N TRP A 131 9.31 0.76 -8.05
CA TRP A 131 9.66 0.58 -9.45
C TRP A 131 10.94 1.32 -9.81
N ASP A 132 11.80 0.68 -10.59
CA ASP A 132 12.89 1.33 -11.32
C ASP A 132 12.30 1.98 -12.59
N LEU A 133 12.33 3.30 -12.68
CA LEU A 133 11.80 4.04 -13.84
C LEU A 133 12.61 3.84 -15.12
N ARG A 134 13.87 3.40 -15.02
CA ARG A 134 14.73 3.14 -16.18
C ARG A 134 14.29 1.87 -16.92
N THR A 135 13.95 0.83 -16.18
CA THR A 135 13.62 -0.49 -16.72
C THR A 135 12.12 -0.78 -16.71
N GLY A 136 11.37 -0.10 -15.82
CA GLY A 136 9.99 -0.41 -15.50
C GLY A 136 9.84 -1.72 -14.71
N ALA A 137 10.90 -2.24 -14.14
CA ALA A 137 10.87 -3.44 -13.31
C ALA A 137 10.58 -3.09 -11.84
N PRO A 138 9.94 -4.00 -11.08
CA PRO A 138 9.82 -3.83 -9.64
C PRO A 138 11.18 -3.97 -8.97
N ILE A 139 11.44 -3.15 -7.96
CA ILE A 139 12.61 -3.22 -7.09
C ILE A 139 12.25 -4.10 -5.90
N SER A 140 13.11 -5.05 -5.56
CA SER A 140 12.95 -5.89 -4.37
C SER A 140 13.59 -5.26 -3.14
N ALA A 141 13.16 -5.66 -1.94
CA ALA A 141 13.76 -5.21 -0.69
C ALA A 141 15.27 -5.51 -0.62
N GLY A 142 15.72 -6.63 -1.23
CA GLY A 142 17.14 -7.00 -1.25
C GLY A 142 18.02 -6.03 -2.03
N GLU A 143 17.49 -5.36 -3.04
CA GLU A 143 18.21 -4.37 -3.84
C GLU A 143 18.40 -3.03 -3.11
N CYS A 144 17.72 -2.84 -1.98
CA CYS A 144 17.87 -1.67 -1.12
C CYS A 144 18.92 -1.86 0.00
N PHE A 145 19.61 -3.01 0.07
CA PHE A 145 20.59 -3.31 1.12
C PHE A 145 21.90 -3.83 0.53
N PRO A 146 23.04 -3.60 1.21
CA PRO A 146 24.33 -4.12 0.80
C PRO A 146 24.34 -5.65 0.74
N ARG A 147 25.14 -6.19 -0.18
CA ARG A 147 25.36 -7.65 -0.26
C ARG A 147 25.82 -8.20 1.08
N GLY A 148 25.24 -9.32 1.52
CA GLY A 148 25.54 -9.95 2.80
C GLY A 148 24.75 -9.41 3.99
N VAL A 149 24.04 -8.30 3.86
CA VAL A 149 23.15 -7.78 4.91
C VAL A 149 21.79 -8.49 4.86
N SER A 150 21.39 -9.05 5.99
CA SER A 150 20.05 -9.66 6.11
C SER A 150 18.99 -8.58 6.27
N VAL A 151 18.23 -8.29 5.21
CA VAL A 151 17.09 -7.38 5.23
C VAL A 151 16.12 -7.75 6.35
N ARG A 152 15.83 -9.05 6.50
CA ARG A 152 14.94 -9.55 7.54
C ARG A 152 15.42 -9.17 8.94
N ARG A 153 16.73 -9.32 9.22
CA ARG A 153 17.32 -8.95 10.51
C ARG A 153 17.24 -7.46 10.74
N ALA A 154 17.57 -6.64 9.74
CA ALA A 154 17.50 -5.18 9.82
C ALA A 154 16.07 -4.70 10.13
N CYS A 155 15.07 -5.19 9.40
CA CYS A 155 13.65 -4.87 9.66
C CYS A 155 13.22 -5.27 11.07
N LEU A 156 13.57 -6.48 11.54
CA LEU A 156 13.20 -6.93 12.89
C LEU A 156 13.88 -6.10 13.99
N GLN A 157 15.12 -5.69 13.80
CA GLN A 157 15.81 -4.81 14.75
C GLN A 157 15.16 -3.43 14.80
N ALA A 158 14.89 -2.82 13.63
CA ALA A 158 14.24 -1.52 13.54
C ALA A 158 12.84 -1.54 14.16
N ALA A 159 12.02 -2.55 13.86
CA ALA A 159 10.68 -2.67 14.44
C ALA A 159 10.74 -2.80 15.97
N ARG A 160 11.65 -3.60 16.51
CA ARG A 160 11.81 -3.74 17.98
C ARG A 160 12.22 -2.43 18.63
N ALA A 161 13.22 -1.73 18.06
CA ALA A 161 13.70 -0.45 18.59
C ALA A 161 12.59 0.61 18.60
N GLN A 162 11.85 0.73 17.48
CA GLN A 162 10.77 1.72 17.36
C GLN A 162 9.54 1.38 18.22
N CYS A 163 9.25 0.10 18.42
CA CYS A 163 8.20 -0.31 19.38
C CYS A 163 8.58 -0.02 20.83
N ALA A 164 9.85 -0.18 21.21
CA ALA A 164 10.33 0.13 22.56
C ALA A 164 10.28 1.63 22.87
N GLY A 165 10.57 2.49 21.89
CA GLY A 165 10.55 3.95 22.05
C GLY A 165 9.15 4.59 22.10
N LYS A 166 8.11 3.90 21.62
CA LYS A 166 6.73 4.37 21.63
C LYS A 166 5.98 3.80 22.83
N GLY A 167 6.23 4.31 24.01
CA GLY A 167 5.71 3.84 25.30
C GLY A 167 4.20 3.97 25.54
N GLY A 168 3.32 3.74 24.57
CA GLY A 168 1.88 3.91 24.78
C GLY A 168 0.99 2.81 24.22
N ALA A 169 1.07 2.47 22.95
CA ALA A 169 0.16 1.51 22.31
C ALA A 169 0.72 0.08 22.21
N ALA A 170 2.04 -0.09 22.22
CA ALA A 170 2.71 -1.38 22.17
C ALA A 170 2.75 -2.11 23.53
N GLY A 171 2.51 -1.43 24.64
CA GLY A 171 2.65 -1.95 25.99
C GLY A 171 1.70 -3.11 26.35
N ARG A 172 0.58 -3.24 25.69
CA ARG A 172 -0.39 -4.34 25.96
C ARG A 172 -0.09 -5.66 25.23
N CYS A 173 0.90 -5.70 24.35
CA CYS A 173 1.32 -6.91 23.63
C CYS A 173 2.74 -7.35 23.99
N ALA A 174 3.33 -6.87 25.08
CA ALA A 174 4.77 -6.97 25.37
C ALA A 174 5.32 -8.42 25.34
N GLY A 175 4.59 -9.42 25.85
CA GLY A 175 5.10 -10.79 25.94
C GLY A 175 5.26 -11.54 24.61
N HIS A 176 4.44 -11.26 23.61
CA HIS A 176 4.42 -11.98 22.32
C HIS A 176 4.89 -11.16 21.12
N LEU A 177 5.17 -9.88 21.30
CA LEU A 177 5.54 -8.97 20.22
C LEU A 177 6.73 -9.47 19.37
N PRO A 178 7.86 -9.95 19.94
CA PRO A 178 8.99 -10.42 19.13
C PRO A 178 8.65 -11.62 18.23
N ALA A 179 7.77 -12.52 18.71
CA ALA A 179 7.33 -13.66 17.93
C ALA A 179 6.38 -13.24 16.80
N ARG A 180 5.44 -12.32 17.08
CA ARG A 180 4.52 -11.75 16.08
C ARG A 180 5.25 -10.97 15.02
N LEU A 181 6.23 -10.12 15.38
CA LEU A 181 7.09 -9.41 14.41
C LEU A 181 7.78 -10.39 13.47
N ARG A 182 8.36 -11.48 13.99
CA ARG A 182 9.02 -12.49 13.16
C ARG A 182 8.06 -13.25 12.25
N ARG A 183 6.89 -13.64 12.77
CA ARG A 183 5.89 -14.43 12.06
C ARG A 183 5.26 -13.66 10.90
N HIS A 184 4.96 -12.39 11.11
CA HIS A 184 4.19 -11.59 10.17
C HIS A 184 5.02 -10.66 9.29
N LEU A 185 6.36 -10.64 9.45
CA LEU A 185 7.22 -9.86 8.56
C LEU A 185 7.19 -10.41 7.13
N ASN A 186 6.71 -9.57 6.23
CA ASN A 186 6.71 -9.83 4.80
C ASN A 186 7.64 -8.82 4.10
N LEU A 187 8.73 -9.29 3.50
CA LEU A 187 9.70 -8.44 2.80
C LEU A 187 9.18 -7.82 1.49
N ARG A 188 7.97 -8.20 1.05
CA ARG A 188 7.26 -7.53 -0.04
C ARG A 188 6.43 -6.34 0.44
N SER A 189 6.21 -6.20 1.76
CA SER A 189 5.45 -5.12 2.38
C SER A 189 6.37 -3.95 2.71
N PHE A 190 6.90 -3.29 1.68
CA PHE A 190 7.77 -2.12 1.82
C PHE A 190 7.51 -1.10 0.71
N TYR A 191 7.89 0.14 0.98
CA TYR A 191 7.99 1.23 0.02
C TYR A 191 9.17 2.13 0.40
N LEU A 192 9.61 2.96 -0.53
CA LEU A 192 10.65 3.94 -0.28
C LEU A 192 10.05 5.33 -0.10
N THR A 193 10.65 6.12 0.77
CA THR A 193 10.49 7.58 0.86
C THR A 193 11.84 8.22 0.56
N PRO A 194 11.92 9.55 0.37
CA PRO A 194 13.21 10.23 0.24
C PRO A 194 14.16 10.00 1.42
N GLU A 195 13.60 9.76 2.61
CA GLU A 195 14.36 9.60 3.86
C GLU A 195 14.80 8.18 4.16
N GLY A 196 14.12 7.15 3.56
CA GLY A 196 14.45 5.80 3.96
C GLY A 196 13.59 4.68 3.37
N PHE A 197 13.92 3.49 3.84
CA PHE A 197 13.22 2.25 3.57
C PHE A 197 12.11 2.06 4.61
N CYS A 198 10.85 2.14 4.16
CA CYS A 198 9.67 1.96 4.98
C CYS A 198 9.08 0.56 4.77
N PHE A 199 8.85 -0.18 5.85
CA PHE A 199 8.14 -1.47 5.79
C PHE A 199 6.98 -1.47 6.79
N PHE A 200 5.97 -2.30 6.51
CA PHE A 200 4.75 -2.29 7.29
C PHE A 200 4.23 -3.70 7.58
N TYR A 201 3.38 -3.77 8.58
CA TYR A 201 2.57 -4.94 8.89
C TYR A 201 1.10 -4.65 8.59
N GLN A 202 0.34 -5.70 8.27
CA GLN A 202 -1.11 -5.57 8.14
C GLN A 202 -1.76 -5.27 9.49
N PRO A 203 -2.98 -4.71 9.51
CA PRO A 203 -3.75 -4.52 10.74
C PRO A 203 -3.83 -5.83 11.55
N TYR A 204 -3.84 -5.71 12.87
CA TYR A 204 -3.90 -6.85 13.79
C TYR A 204 -2.72 -7.85 13.73
N ALA A 205 -1.77 -7.70 12.81
CA ALA A 205 -0.64 -8.61 12.69
C ALA A 205 0.27 -8.59 13.92
N ILE A 206 0.55 -7.41 14.45
CA ILE A 206 1.45 -7.22 15.60
C ILE A 206 0.80 -6.57 16.82
N SER A 207 -0.41 -5.99 16.68
CA SER A 207 -1.22 -5.43 17.76
C SER A 207 -2.58 -6.11 17.79
N LEU A 208 -3.20 -6.20 18.97
CA LEU A 208 -4.57 -6.68 19.14
C LEU A 208 -5.61 -5.58 18.92
N SER A 209 -5.19 -4.33 18.95
CA SER A 209 -6.02 -3.16 18.71
C SER A 209 -5.40 -2.30 17.63
N GLY A 210 -6.11 -2.09 16.55
CA GLY A 210 -5.67 -1.15 15.52
C GLY A 210 -6.11 -1.54 14.13
N THR A 211 -6.78 -0.60 13.50
CA THR A 211 -7.28 -0.70 12.11
C THR A 211 -6.23 -0.24 11.10
N LEU A 212 -5.14 0.39 11.59
CA LEU A 212 -4.07 0.95 10.76
C LEU A 212 -2.93 -0.05 10.55
N CYS A 213 -2.22 0.08 9.44
CA CYS A 213 -1.01 -0.68 9.13
C CYS A 213 0.20 -0.11 9.90
N PRO A 214 0.74 -0.81 10.92
CA PRO A 214 1.94 -0.35 11.61
C PRO A 214 3.11 -0.25 10.65
N THR A 215 3.71 0.94 10.54
CA THR A 215 4.81 1.24 9.62
C THR A 215 6.07 1.61 10.39
N PHE A 216 7.21 1.13 9.91
CA PHE A 216 8.55 1.33 10.46
C PHE A 216 9.47 1.84 9.37
N THR A 217 10.35 2.78 9.72
CA THR A 217 11.30 3.38 8.79
C THR A 217 12.72 3.05 9.20
N ILE A 218 13.55 2.62 8.25
CA ILE A 218 14.99 2.53 8.39
C ILE A 218 15.56 3.65 7.52
N PRO A 219 16.17 4.70 8.10
CA PRO A 219 16.77 5.78 7.33
C PRO A 219 17.82 5.26 6.37
N PHE A 220 17.96 5.89 5.21
CA PHE A 220 19.10 5.63 4.34
C PHE A 220 20.38 6.01 5.06
N SER A 221 21.41 5.19 4.90
CA SER A 221 22.71 5.42 5.50
C SER A 221 23.80 5.15 4.46
N GLU A 222 24.85 5.96 4.50
CA GLU A 222 26.08 5.70 3.72
C GLU A 222 26.92 4.56 4.33
N GLY A 223 26.45 3.98 5.44
CA GLY A 223 27.14 2.91 6.17
C GLY A 223 26.91 1.52 5.56
N LYS A 224 27.85 0.60 5.87
CA LYS A 224 27.88 -0.77 5.32
C LYS A 224 26.70 -1.68 5.72
N ASN A 225 25.84 -1.29 6.65
CA ASN A 225 24.82 -2.17 7.26
C ASN A 225 23.38 -1.67 7.13
N GLY A 226 23.14 -0.47 6.61
CA GLY A 226 21.81 0.13 6.42
C GLY A 226 21.31 0.05 4.99
N PRO A 227 20.05 0.44 4.74
CA PRO A 227 19.55 0.57 3.40
C PRO A 227 20.24 1.74 2.68
N PHE A 228 20.35 1.60 1.37
CA PHE A 228 20.84 2.65 0.47
C PHE A 228 19.85 2.86 -0.67
N TRP A 229 20.03 3.95 -1.40
CA TRP A 229 19.22 4.20 -2.57
C TRP A 229 19.50 3.16 -3.67
N PRO A 230 18.50 2.37 -4.11
CA PRO A 230 18.76 1.17 -4.94
C PRO A 230 19.31 1.45 -6.33
N LEU A 231 19.19 2.70 -6.81
CA LEU A 231 19.65 3.13 -8.12
C LEU A 231 20.85 4.09 -8.03
N SER A 232 21.55 4.12 -6.90
CA SER A 232 22.81 4.85 -6.80
C SER A 232 23.77 4.33 -7.88
N ALA A 233 24.33 5.24 -8.66
CA ALA A 233 25.25 4.90 -9.73
C ALA A 233 26.40 4.04 -9.19
N THR A 234 26.58 2.86 -9.74
CA THR A 234 27.82 2.09 -9.70
C THR A 234 28.88 2.76 -10.53
#